data_c7787f3a808c4f0e86769cdac25a0b56
#
_entry.id   c7787f3a808c4f0e86769cdac25a0b56
#
_cell.length_a   1.000
_cell.length_b   1.000
_cell.length_c   1.000
_cell.angle_alpha   90.00
_cell.angle_beta   90.00
_cell.angle_gamma   90.00
#
_symmetry.space_group_name_H-M   'P 1'
#
loop_
_entity.id
_entity.type
_entity.pdbx_description
1 polymer ?
#
loop_
_entity_poly.entity_id
_entity_poly.type
_entity_poly.pdbx_seq_one_letter_code
_entity_poly.pdbx_strand_id
1 'polypeptide(L)'
;RVSALPPPARLGDSEAREVGDWAIALGTPYGLERTVTLGIVSSLHRNISSLGFSDKRLDLIQTDAAINPGNSGGPLVNAEGRVIGINTLVRSGPGAGLGFAIPINLARRVTDELQAAGEVVHPYLGVQLIALTARIARAHNEDPNALVALPERAGALVQSVLPDSPAQKAGLRRGDLVIQAGEMPIDDPQDLLQQVARAERNQPLSLSIIRGERDLQVSVKPEPLPGLS
;
A
#
# COMPACT_ATOMS: atom_id res chain seq x y z
N ARG A 1 -18.52 -31.96 -9.06
CA ARG A 1 -18.34 -32.12 -7.60
C ARG A 1 -17.09 -32.96 -7.37
N VAL A 2 -16.12 -32.42 -6.62
CA VAL A 2 -14.90 -33.18 -6.23
C VAL A 2 -15.31 -34.08 -5.05
N SER A 3 -15.06 -35.36 -5.14
CA SER A 3 -15.45 -36.35 -4.11
C SER A 3 -14.64 -36.23 -2.81
N ALA A 4 -13.46 -35.59 -2.85
CA ALA A 4 -12.68 -35.18 -1.69
C ALA A 4 -11.90 -33.93 -2.04
N LEU A 5 -12.00 -32.88 -1.24
CA LEU A 5 -11.16 -31.68 -1.39
C LEU A 5 -9.77 -32.00 -0.76
N PRO A 6 -8.69 -31.62 -1.44
CA PRO A 6 -7.37 -31.69 -0.80
C PRO A 6 -7.35 -30.75 0.42
N PRO A 7 -6.46 -30.99 1.40
CA PRO A 7 -6.32 -30.09 2.52
C PRO A 7 -5.96 -28.68 2.01
N PRO A 8 -6.57 -27.62 2.57
CA PRO A 8 -6.27 -26.26 2.16
C PRO A 8 -4.82 -25.89 2.50
N ALA A 9 -4.20 -25.06 1.65
CA ALA A 9 -2.89 -24.50 1.94
C ALA A 9 -2.94 -23.65 3.22
N ARG A 10 -1.90 -23.74 4.05
CA ARG A 10 -1.80 -22.91 5.25
C ARG A 10 -1.40 -21.49 4.86
N LEU A 11 -2.16 -20.51 5.31
CA LEU A 11 -1.81 -19.11 5.15
C LEU A 11 -0.74 -18.71 6.18
N GLY A 12 0.23 -17.95 5.72
CA GLY A 12 1.24 -17.30 6.55
C GLY A 12 0.80 -15.90 6.98
N ASP A 13 1.81 -15.11 7.34
CA ASP A 13 1.67 -13.70 7.67
C ASP A 13 2.64 -12.92 6.76
N SER A 14 2.11 -12.08 5.86
CA SER A 14 2.93 -11.30 4.94
C SER A 14 3.60 -10.09 5.60
N GLU A 15 3.09 -9.61 6.74
CA GLU A 15 3.68 -8.48 7.47
C GLU A 15 4.83 -8.91 8.38
N ALA A 16 4.88 -10.18 8.78
CA ALA A 16 5.98 -10.76 9.54
C ALA A 16 7.16 -11.20 8.66
N ARG A 17 7.20 -10.78 7.40
CA ARG A 17 8.30 -11.13 6.48
C ARG A 17 9.38 -10.07 6.49
N GLU A 18 10.62 -10.52 6.22
CA GLU A 18 11.77 -9.66 6.10
C GLU A 18 12.39 -9.80 4.71
N VAL A 19 13.10 -8.77 4.26
CA VAL A 19 13.90 -8.83 3.05
C VAL A 19 15.01 -9.87 3.26
N GLY A 20 15.11 -10.83 2.30
CA GLY A 20 16.00 -11.98 2.42
C GLY A 20 15.30 -13.28 2.80
N ASP A 21 14.06 -13.24 3.28
CA ASP A 21 13.25 -14.45 3.52
C ASP A 21 13.07 -15.25 2.22
N TRP A 22 13.03 -16.56 2.31
CA TRP A 22 12.77 -17.40 1.15
C TRP A 22 11.38 -17.17 0.58
N ALA A 23 11.33 -17.06 -0.74
CA ALA A 23 10.12 -16.89 -1.54
C ALA A 23 10.09 -17.97 -2.62
N ILE A 24 9.12 -18.88 -2.53
CA ILE A 24 8.98 -20.02 -3.43
C ILE A 24 7.68 -19.84 -4.20
N ALA A 25 7.78 -19.63 -5.51
CA ALA A 25 6.61 -19.48 -6.36
C ALA A 25 6.22 -20.82 -7.00
N LEU A 26 4.92 -21.10 -6.94
CA LEU A 26 4.33 -22.31 -7.51
C LEU A 26 3.39 -21.93 -8.66
N GLY A 27 3.41 -22.70 -9.74
CA GLY A 27 2.53 -22.43 -10.87
C GLY A 27 2.68 -23.47 -11.99
N THR A 28 2.09 -23.13 -13.14
CA THR A 28 2.10 -23.97 -14.35
C THR A 28 2.47 -23.07 -15.54
N PRO A 29 3.69 -22.50 -15.57
CA PRO A 29 4.10 -21.60 -16.63
C PRO A 29 4.16 -22.32 -17.97
N TYR A 30 3.66 -21.65 -19.03
CA TYR A 30 3.67 -22.16 -20.40
C TYR A 30 3.01 -23.56 -20.59
N GLY A 31 2.11 -23.94 -19.68
CA GLY A 31 1.48 -25.26 -19.72
C GLY A 31 2.38 -26.41 -19.23
N LEU A 32 3.55 -26.10 -18.70
CA LEU A 32 4.43 -27.07 -18.04
C LEU A 32 3.88 -27.37 -16.65
N GLU A 33 3.62 -28.66 -16.38
CA GLU A 33 3.08 -29.06 -15.09
C GLU A 33 4.05 -28.84 -13.92
N ARG A 34 3.50 -28.37 -12.79
CA ARG A 34 4.16 -28.37 -11.47
C ARG A 34 5.52 -27.67 -11.44
N THR A 35 5.55 -26.42 -11.89
CA THR A 35 6.78 -25.61 -11.81
C THR A 35 6.90 -24.96 -10.44
N VAL A 36 8.09 -25.09 -9.85
CA VAL A 36 8.48 -24.45 -8.59
C VAL A 36 9.72 -23.61 -8.87
N THR A 37 9.71 -22.35 -8.47
CA THR A 37 10.86 -21.45 -8.55
C THR A 37 11.19 -20.92 -7.18
N LEU A 38 12.49 -20.77 -6.89
CA LEU A 38 13.01 -20.31 -5.62
C LEU A 38 13.71 -18.96 -5.80
N GLY A 39 13.46 -18.06 -4.91
CA GLY A 39 14.13 -16.77 -4.74
C GLY A 39 13.96 -16.29 -3.31
N ILE A 40 14.06 -14.98 -3.12
CA ILE A 40 13.90 -14.32 -1.83
C ILE A 40 12.85 -13.20 -1.92
N VAL A 41 12.40 -12.75 -0.78
CA VAL A 41 11.70 -11.46 -0.65
C VAL A 41 12.74 -10.36 -0.89
N SER A 42 12.66 -9.69 -2.03
CA SER A 42 13.61 -8.64 -2.43
C SER A 42 13.22 -7.27 -1.90
N SER A 43 11.92 -7.04 -1.68
CA SER A 43 11.38 -5.81 -1.07
C SER A 43 9.96 -6.08 -0.56
N LEU A 44 9.60 -5.40 0.51
CA LEU A 44 8.23 -5.30 1.02
C LEU A 44 7.66 -3.92 0.69
N HIS A 45 6.34 -3.82 0.63
CA HIS A 45 5.62 -2.56 0.40
C HIS A 45 6.03 -1.84 -0.90
N ARG A 46 6.25 -2.62 -1.98
CA ARG A 46 6.68 -2.04 -3.26
C ARG A 46 5.50 -1.41 -3.99
N ASN A 47 5.49 -0.08 -4.01
CA ASN A 47 4.56 0.66 -4.86
C ASN A 47 5.00 0.57 -6.33
N ILE A 48 4.13 0.00 -7.16
CA ILE A 48 4.40 -0.22 -8.59
C ILE A 48 3.98 0.95 -9.49
N SER A 49 3.48 2.06 -8.94
CA SER A 49 3.08 3.22 -9.74
C SER A 49 4.27 3.82 -10.52
N SER A 50 5.48 3.77 -9.94
CA SER A 50 6.72 4.17 -10.62
C SER A 50 7.11 3.26 -11.79
N LEU A 51 6.50 2.08 -11.90
CA LEU A 51 6.71 1.11 -12.97
C LEU A 51 5.67 1.24 -14.09
N GLY A 52 4.82 2.28 -14.06
CA GLY A 52 3.79 2.54 -15.08
C GLY A 52 2.45 1.84 -14.86
N PHE A 53 2.26 1.20 -13.71
CA PHE A 53 0.97 0.61 -13.35
C PHE A 53 0.07 1.68 -12.72
N SER A 54 -1.18 1.76 -13.17
CA SER A 54 -2.12 2.83 -12.77
C SER A 54 -2.67 2.69 -11.37
N ASP A 55 -2.63 1.50 -10.77
CA ASP A 55 -3.15 1.27 -9.42
C ASP A 55 -2.09 1.60 -8.35
N LYS A 56 -2.15 2.82 -7.86
CA LYS A 56 -1.23 3.37 -6.85
C LYS A 56 -1.45 2.82 -5.43
N ARG A 57 -2.45 1.94 -5.24
CA ARG A 57 -2.92 1.48 -3.93
C ARG A 57 -2.39 0.10 -3.54
N LEU A 58 -1.68 -0.57 -4.44
CA LEU A 58 -1.16 -1.91 -4.17
C LEU A 58 0.28 -1.83 -3.66
N ASP A 59 0.46 -2.24 -2.43
CA ASP A 59 1.75 -2.60 -1.87
C ASP A 59 2.02 -4.07 -2.14
N LEU A 60 3.02 -4.34 -2.96
CA LEU A 60 3.33 -5.70 -3.38
C LEU A 60 4.62 -6.21 -2.74
N ILE A 61 4.66 -7.52 -2.52
CA ILE A 61 5.90 -8.24 -2.23
C ILE A 61 6.68 -8.34 -3.54
N GLN A 62 7.91 -7.85 -3.56
CA GLN A 62 8.84 -8.06 -4.67
C GLN A 62 9.69 -9.30 -4.38
N THR A 63 9.90 -10.13 -5.39
CA THR A 63 10.76 -11.32 -5.32
C THR A 63 11.58 -11.47 -6.61
N ASP A 64 12.72 -12.11 -6.52
CA ASP A 64 13.54 -12.57 -7.65
C ASP A 64 13.26 -14.04 -8.02
N ALA A 65 12.37 -14.73 -7.28
CA ALA A 65 11.82 -15.99 -7.75
C ALA A 65 11.22 -15.81 -9.15
N ALA A 66 11.57 -16.68 -10.09
CA ALA A 66 11.14 -16.55 -11.47
C ALA A 66 9.60 -16.67 -11.57
N ILE A 67 8.93 -15.53 -11.80
CA ILE A 67 7.51 -15.46 -12.10
C ILE A 67 7.36 -15.32 -13.63
N ASN A 68 6.51 -16.13 -14.23
CA ASN A 68 6.26 -16.15 -15.66
C ASN A 68 4.77 -16.35 -15.91
N PRO A 69 4.26 -16.09 -17.15
CA PRO A 69 2.89 -16.40 -17.50
C PRO A 69 2.55 -17.86 -17.18
N GLY A 70 1.53 -18.07 -16.33
CA GLY A 70 1.13 -19.37 -15.77
C GLY A 70 1.41 -19.55 -14.27
N ASN A 71 2.27 -18.71 -13.66
CA ASN A 71 2.41 -18.63 -12.20
C ASN A 71 1.43 -17.62 -11.58
N SER A 72 0.90 -16.67 -12.36
CA SER A 72 -0.07 -15.67 -11.90
C SER A 72 -1.32 -16.33 -11.32
N GLY A 73 -1.76 -15.89 -10.14
CA GLY A 73 -2.81 -16.51 -9.36
C GLY A 73 -2.35 -17.69 -8.50
N GLY A 74 -1.15 -18.24 -8.74
CA GLY A 74 -0.52 -19.26 -7.91
C GLY A 74 0.05 -18.67 -6.62
N PRO A 75 0.34 -19.52 -5.62
CA PRO A 75 0.86 -19.06 -4.34
C PRO A 75 2.35 -18.73 -4.41
N LEU A 76 2.75 -17.69 -3.66
CA LEU A 76 4.09 -17.47 -3.18
C LEU A 76 4.15 -18.01 -1.74
N VAL A 77 5.03 -18.96 -1.46
CA VAL A 77 5.13 -19.56 -0.13
C VAL A 77 6.51 -19.29 0.48
N ASN A 78 6.58 -19.33 1.81
CA ASN A 78 7.84 -19.25 2.56
C ASN A 78 8.50 -20.65 2.73
N ALA A 79 9.61 -20.70 3.46
CA ALA A 79 10.36 -21.95 3.71
C ALA A 79 9.53 -23.04 4.44
N GLU A 80 8.54 -22.64 5.23
CA GLU A 80 7.63 -23.55 5.94
C GLU A 80 6.43 -24.00 5.08
N GLY A 81 6.38 -23.63 3.80
CA GLY A 81 5.27 -23.93 2.89
C GLY A 81 3.98 -23.16 3.21
N ARG A 82 4.06 -22.05 3.94
CA ARG A 82 2.91 -21.16 4.21
C ARG A 82 2.80 -20.13 3.11
N VAL A 83 1.59 -19.88 2.64
CA VAL A 83 1.31 -18.87 1.62
C VAL A 83 1.52 -17.47 2.20
N ILE A 84 2.46 -16.73 1.64
CA ILE A 84 2.78 -15.33 2.00
C ILE A 84 2.29 -14.33 0.97
N GLY A 85 1.94 -14.79 -0.25
CA GLY A 85 1.41 -13.93 -1.30
C GLY A 85 0.77 -14.72 -2.45
N ILE A 86 0.16 -13.97 -3.37
CA ILE A 86 -0.43 -14.47 -4.61
C ILE A 86 0.36 -13.84 -5.77
N ASN A 87 1.03 -14.67 -6.57
CA ASN A 87 1.81 -14.21 -7.71
C ASN A 87 0.93 -13.43 -8.70
N THR A 88 1.37 -12.26 -9.15
CA THR A 88 0.52 -11.43 -10.00
C THR A 88 1.21 -10.82 -11.21
N LEU A 89 2.34 -10.17 -11.05
CA LEU A 89 2.97 -9.36 -12.08
C LEU A 89 4.43 -9.72 -12.26
N VAL A 90 4.91 -9.52 -13.49
CA VAL A 90 6.34 -9.58 -13.85
C VAL A 90 6.68 -8.32 -14.62
N ARG A 91 7.82 -7.72 -14.33
CA ARG A 91 8.38 -6.68 -15.18
C ARG A 91 9.12 -7.31 -16.36
N SER A 92 8.67 -6.98 -17.58
CA SER A 92 9.38 -7.34 -18.82
C SER A 92 10.33 -6.21 -19.26
N GLY A 93 11.44 -6.54 -19.93
CA GLY A 93 12.39 -5.57 -20.45
C GLY A 93 13.59 -5.30 -19.53
N PRO A 94 14.25 -4.12 -19.61
CA PRO A 94 15.39 -3.79 -18.77
C PRO A 94 15.00 -3.87 -17.28
N GLY A 95 15.71 -4.71 -16.51
CA GLY A 95 15.35 -5.08 -15.15
C GLY A 95 14.40 -6.29 -15.09
N ALA A 96 14.35 -7.14 -16.14
CA ALA A 96 13.68 -8.44 -16.11
C ALA A 96 14.18 -9.29 -14.92
N GLY A 97 13.28 -10.06 -14.32
CA GLY A 97 13.59 -10.85 -13.10
C GLY A 97 12.97 -10.25 -11.83
N LEU A 98 12.19 -9.18 -11.95
CA LEU A 98 11.39 -8.67 -10.82
C LEU A 98 9.99 -9.28 -10.89
N GLY A 99 9.71 -10.20 -9.98
CA GLY A 99 8.39 -10.75 -9.73
C GLY A 99 7.66 -9.97 -8.63
N PHE A 100 6.33 -9.96 -8.69
CA PHE A 100 5.51 -9.31 -7.68
C PHE A 100 4.36 -10.21 -7.25
N ALA A 101 4.05 -10.18 -5.96
CA ALA A 101 2.94 -10.91 -5.39
C ALA A 101 2.08 -10.01 -4.49
N ILE A 102 0.77 -10.21 -4.53
CA ILE A 102 -0.17 -9.57 -3.61
C ILE A 102 0.05 -10.18 -2.22
N PRO A 103 0.30 -9.38 -1.16
CA PRO A 103 0.46 -9.89 0.20
C PRO A 103 -0.75 -10.70 0.66
N ILE A 104 -0.52 -11.82 1.34
CA ILE A 104 -1.61 -12.71 1.75
C ILE A 104 -2.55 -12.06 2.78
N ASN A 105 -2.04 -11.16 3.64
CA ASN A 105 -2.88 -10.43 4.58
C ASN A 105 -3.86 -9.49 3.87
N LEU A 106 -3.41 -8.84 2.78
CA LEU A 106 -4.29 -8.05 1.92
C LEU A 106 -5.37 -8.92 1.25
N ALA A 107 -4.96 -10.06 0.67
CA ALA A 107 -5.89 -10.99 0.02
C ALA A 107 -6.94 -11.52 1.01
N ARG A 108 -6.53 -11.84 2.24
CA ARG A 108 -7.44 -12.28 3.31
C ARG A 108 -8.45 -11.18 3.64
N ARG A 109 -7.99 -9.95 3.90
CA ARG A 109 -8.88 -8.81 4.20
C ARG A 109 -9.92 -8.59 3.10
N VAL A 110 -9.47 -8.56 1.84
CA VAL A 110 -10.36 -8.42 0.68
C VAL A 110 -11.40 -9.55 0.61
N THR A 111 -10.98 -10.78 0.87
CA THR A 111 -11.87 -11.95 0.88
C THR A 111 -12.91 -11.86 2.01
N ASP A 112 -12.49 -11.47 3.20
CA ASP A 112 -13.37 -11.31 4.35
C ASP A 112 -14.41 -10.20 4.10
N GLU A 113 -14.00 -9.08 3.50
CA GLU A 113 -14.92 -7.99 3.12
C GLU A 113 -15.93 -8.45 2.06
N LEU A 114 -15.47 -9.16 1.02
CA LEU A 114 -16.35 -9.71 -0.01
C LEU A 114 -17.35 -10.72 0.56
N GLN A 115 -16.95 -11.56 1.51
CA GLN A 115 -17.84 -12.51 2.16
C GLN A 115 -18.85 -11.82 3.08
N ALA A 116 -18.45 -10.76 3.78
CA ALA A 116 -19.29 -10.08 4.74
C ALA A 116 -20.27 -9.09 4.08
N ALA A 117 -19.83 -8.36 3.06
CA ALA A 117 -20.57 -7.24 2.47
C ALA A 117 -20.87 -7.39 0.96
N GLY A 118 -20.25 -8.37 0.29
CA GLY A 118 -20.38 -8.56 -1.16
C GLY A 118 -19.59 -7.54 -2.00
N GLU A 119 -18.94 -6.59 -1.36
CA GLU A 119 -18.16 -5.54 -2.01
C GLU A 119 -16.89 -5.20 -1.22
N VAL A 120 -15.86 -4.69 -1.89
CA VAL A 120 -14.66 -4.15 -1.26
C VAL A 120 -14.76 -2.64 -1.24
N VAL A 121 -14.66 -2.07 -0.05
CA VAL A 121 -14.69 -0.62 0.12
C VAL A 121 -13.25 -0.10 0.16
N HIS A 122 -12.94 0.84 -0.73
CA HIS A 122 -11.68 1.55 -0.72
C HIS A 122 -11.82 2.84 0.10
N PRO A 123 -11.25 2.90 1.30
CA PRO A 123 -11.33 4.11 2.12
C PRO A 123 -10.59 5.26 1.45
N TYR A 124 -11.14 6.44 1.55
CA TYR A 124 -10.59 7.62 0.93
C TYR A 124 -10.76 8.85 1.84
N LEU A 125 -9.83 9.81 1.77
CA LEU A 125 -9.88 11.07 2.51
C LEU A 125 -10.25 12.27 1.65
N GLY A 126 -9.90 12.26 0.37
CA GLY A 126 -10.12 13.36 -0.55
C GLY A 126 -9.09 14.48 -0.43
N VAL A 127 -7.82 14.10 -0.38
CA VAL A 127 -6.68 15.02 -0.38
C VAL A 127 -5.72 14.69 -1.52
N GLN A 128 -5.08 15.72 -2.06
CA GLN A 128 -3.88 15.57 -2.88
C GLN A 128 -2.68 15.86 -2.00
N LEU A 129 -1.69 14.97 -2.05
CA LEU A 129 -0.52 14.99 -1.18
C LEU A 129 0.76 15.08 -2.00
N ILE A 130 1.73 15.79 -1.45
CA ILE A 130 3.12 15.78 -1.95
C ILE A 130 4.07 15.43 -0.80
N ALA A 131 5.19 14.80 -1.12
CA ALA A 131 6.23 14.52 -0.14
C ALA A 131 6.94 15.82 0.24
N LEU A 132 7.00 16.13 1.53
CA LEU A 132 7.85 17.16 2.07
C LEU A 132 9.01 16.51 2.80
N THR A 133 10.21 17.02 2.56
CA THR A 133 11.40 16.68 3.35
C THR A 133 11.98 17.96 3.96
N ALA A 134 12.74 17.82 5.04
CA ALA A 134 13.38 18.98 5.67
C ALA A 134 14.25 19.77 4.66
N ARG A 135 14.89 19.08 3.70
CA ARG A 135 15.68 19.72 2.64
C ARG A 135 14.81 20.56 1.68
N ILE A 136 13.66 20.03 1.27
CA ILE A 136 12.72 20.74 0.39
C ILE A 136 12.13 21.94 1.12
N ALA A 137 11.77 21.78 2.41
CA ALA A 137 11.23 22.86 3.22
C ALA A 137 12.24 23.99 3.37
N ARG A 138 13.52 23.70 3.69
CA ARG A 138 14.58 24.72 3.78
C ARG A 138 14.76 25.49 2.49
N ALA A 139 14.90 24.77 1.37
CA ALA A 139 15.08 25.41 0.07
C ALA A 139 13.90 26.32 -0.30
N HIS A 140 12.66 25.91 0.08
CA HIS A 140 11.48 26.76 -0.07
C HIS A 140 11.51 27.98 0.84
N ASN A 141 11.90 27.81 2.10
CA ASN A 141 11.93 28.89 3.09
C ASN A 141 13.04 29.92 2.83
N GLU A 142 14.11 29.52 2.12
CA GLU A 142 15.19 30.41 1.67
C GLU A 142 14.80 31.23 0.42
N ASP A 143 13.72 30.89 -0.28
CA ASP A 143 13.23 31.65 -1.42
C ASP A 143 12.57 32.95 -0.92
N PRO A 144 13.08 34.14 -1.29
CA PRO A 144 12.48 35.43 -0.90
C PRO A 144 11.03 35.63 -1.38
N ASN A 145 10.59 34.83 -2.36
CA ASN A 145 9.23 34.89 -2.90
C ASN A 145 8.28 33.87 -2.22
N ALA A 146 8.77 33.08 -1.28
CA ALA A 146 7.93 32.15 -0.55
C ALA A 146 6.88 32.89 0.28
N LEU A 147 5.61 32.63 0.00
CA LEU A 147 4.48 33.28 0.68
C LEU A 147 4.22 32.73 2.09
N VAL A 148 4.64 31.50 2.36
CA VAL A 148 4.39 30.78 3.61
C VAL A 148 5.61 29.91 3.92
N ALA A 149 6.09 29.96 5.16
CA ALA A 149 7.14 29.05 5.61
C ALA A 149 6.60 27.62 5.76
N LEU A 150 7.36 26.64 5.29
CA LEU A 150 7.06 25.23 5.45
C LEU A 150 7.79 24.64 6.65
N PRO A 151 7.18 23.73 7.42
CA PRO A 151 7.86 23.02 8.51
C PRO A 151 9.07 22.24 8.00
N GLU A 152 10.24 22.42 8.61
CA GLU A 152 11.47 21.71 8.22
C GLU A 152 11.47 20.27 8.71
N ARG A 153 10.46 19.51 8.30
CA ARG A 153 10.22 18.14 8.72
C ARG A 153 9.74 17.28 7.53
N ALA A 154 9.97 15.97 7.61
CA ALA A 154 9.39 15.01 6.67
C ALA A 154 7.91 14.80 6.96
N GLY A 155 7.13 14.48 5.92
CA GLY A 155 5.72 14.16 6.03
C GLY A 155 4.95 14.30 4.72
N ALA A 156 3.64 14.08 4.81
CA ALA A 156 2.70 14.25 3.70
C ALA A 156 2.08 15.65 3.73
N LEU A 157 2.53 16.53 2.84
CA LEU A 157 1.99 17.89 2.73
C LEU A 157 0.71 17.91 1.90
N VAL A 158 -0.36 18.45 2.47
CA VAL A 158 -1.65 18.61 1.79
C VAL A 158 -1.55 19.72 0.74
N GLN A 159 -1.55 19.35 -0.53
CA GLN A 159 -1.53 20.26 -1.65
C GLN A 159 -2.92 20.84 -1.95
N SER A 160 -3.95 19.99 -1.87
CA SER A 160 -5.34 20.39 -2.00
C SER A 160 -6.27 19.43 -1.26
N VAL A 161 -7.45 19.96 -0.89
CA VAL A 161 -8.54 19.18 -0.28
C VAL A 161 -9.71 19.24 -1.24
N LEU A 162 -10.28 18.08 -1.56
CA LEU A 162 -11.42 17.99 -2.47
C LEU A 162 -12.69 18.49 -1.76
N PRO A 163 -13.57 19.19 -2.49
CA PRO A 163 -14.88 19.59 -1.95
C PRO A 163 -15.69 18.38 -1.47
N ASP A 164 -16.48 18.59 -0.43
CA ASP A 164 -17.38 17.58 0.18
C ASP A 164 -16.71 16.29 0.66
N SER A 165 -15.39 16.28 0.70
CA SER A 165 -14.58 15.12 1.12
C SER A 165 -14.53 14.94 2.63
N PRO A 166 -14.20 13.72 3.12
CA PRO A 166 -13.92 13.48 4.53
C PRO A 166 -12.89 14.42 5.14
N ALA A 167 -11.83 14.71 4.38
CA ALA A 167 -10.78 15.64 4.80
C ALA A 167 -11.31 17.05 5.01
N GLN A 168 -12.16 17.54 4.11
CA GLN A 168 -12.78 18.87 4.26
C GLN A 168 -13.70 18.92 5.48
N LYS A 169 -14.55 17.90 5.66
CA LYS A 169 -15.45 17.77 6.81
C LYS A 169 -14.68 17.75 8.13
N ALA A 170 -13.51 17.14 8.15
CA ALA A 170 -12.62 17.10 9.31
C ALA A 170 -11.80 18.38 9.52
N GLY A 171 -11.86 19.33 8.59
CA GLY A 171 -11.16 20.60 8.69
C GLY A 171 -9.69 20.57 8.28
N LEU A 172 -9.26 19.56 7.52
CA LEU A 172 -7.97 19.58 6.84
C LEU A 172 -7.94 20.70 5.80
N ARG A 173 -6.77 21.29 5.61
CA ARG A 173 -6.57 22.44 4.71
C ARG A 173 -5.31 22.28 3.88
N ARG A 174 -5.25 22.96 2.76
CA ARG A 174 -4.00 23.15 2.02
C ARG A 174 -2.92 23.73 2.94
N GLY A 175 -1.73 23.16 2.89
CA GLY A 175 -0.59 23.56 3.72
C GLY A 175 -0.45 22.80 5.04
N ASP A 176 -1.41 21.94 5.40
CA ASP A 176 -1.24 21.04 6.53
C ASP A 176 -0.18 19.99 6.20
N LEU A 177 0.78 19.77 7.10
CA LEU A 177 1.74 18.69 7.01
C LEU A 177 1.30 17.56 7.94
N VAL A 178 0.90 16.43 7.38
CA VAL A 178 0.57 15.24 8.16
C VAL A 178 1.87 14.52 8.52
N ILE A 179 2.07 14.30 9.83
CA ILE A 179 3.29 13.71 10.41
C ILE A 179 3.03 12.41 11.16
N GLN A 180 1.77 12.10 11.44
CA GLN A 180 1.37 10.85 12.11
C GLN A 180 -0.07 10.52 11.76
N ALA A 181 -0.39 9.21 11.63
CA ALA A 181 -1.73 8.68 11.48
C ALA A 181 -1.92 7.50 12.44
N GLY A 182 -2.85 7.64 13.39
CA GLY A 182 -2.92 6.74 14.54
C GLY A 182 -1.61 6.77 15.33
N GLU A 183 -0.98 5.61 15.50
CA GLU A 183 0.32 5.47 16.18
C GLU A 183 1.51 5.50 15.21
N MET A 184 1.26 5.48 13.90
CA MET A 184 2.30 5.36 12.88
C MET A 184 2.81 6.72 12.42
N PRO A 185 4.13 6.93 12.39
CA PRO A 185 4.73 8.12 11.80
C PRO A 185 4.45 8.16 10.29
N ILE A 186 4.36 9.37 9.75
CA ILE A 186 4.16 9.64 8.33
C ILE A 186 5.35 10.45 7.84
N ASP A 187 6.24 9.81 7.09
CA ASP A 187 7.41 10.44 6.51
C ASP A 187 7.18 10.84 5.05
N ASP A 188 6.19 10.20 4.39
CA ASP A 188 5.79 10.53 3.02
C ASP A 188 4.27 10.27 2.76
N PRO A 189 3.73 10.66 1.58
CA PRO A 189 2.34 10.41 1.22
C PRO A 189 1.94 8.92 1.18
N GLN A 190 2.88 8.01 0.91
CA GLN A 190 2.58 6.58 0.82
C GLN A 190 2.23 6.01 2.19
N ASP A 191 2.94 6.45 3.23
CA ASP A 191 2.65 6.03 4.61
C ASP A 191 1.21 6.39 4.99
N LEU A 192 0.77 7.62 4.64
CA LEU A 192 -0.61 8.03 4.91
C LEU A 192 -1.62 7.22 4.09
N LEU A 193 -1.34 6.96 2.80
CA LEU A 193 -2.21 6.15 1.97
C LEU A 193 -2.36 4.73 2.51
N GLN A 194 -1.29 4.13 3.02
CA GLN A 194 -1.32 2.82 3.67
C GLN A 194 -2.19 2.83 4.93
N GLN A 195 -2.04 3.85 5.78
CA GLN A 195 -2.84 3.96 6.99
C GLN A 195 -4.33 4.16 6.68
N VAL A 196 -4.64 4.97 5.65
CA VAL A 196 -6.02 5.13 5.18
C VAL A 196 -6.58 3.81 4.62
N ALA A 197 -5.78 3.06 3.84
CA ALA A 197 -6.21 1.77 3.29
C ALA A 197 -6.43 0.69 4.37
N ARG A 198 -5.76 0.82 5.52
CA ARG A 198 -5.91 -0.07 6.69
C ARG A 198 -6.99 0.39 7.67
N ALA A 199 -7.51 1.61 7.49
CA ALA A 199 -8.52 2.15 8.39
C ALA A 199 -9.78 1.27 8.42
N GLU A 200 -10.22 0.94 9.62
CA GLU A 200 -11.45 0.17 9.81
C GLU A 200 -12.68 0.96 9.32
N ARG A 201 -13.63 0.22 8.77
CA ARG A 201 -14.89 0.81 8.28
C ARG A 201 -15.59 1.57 9.42
N ASN A 202 -15.93 2.83 9.18
CA ASN A 202 -16.60 3.71 10.14
C ASN A 202 -15.79 4.16 11.37
N GLN A 203 -14.53 3.78 11.50
CA GLN A 203 -13.65 4.27 12.56
C GLN A 203 -12.97 5.58 12.13
N PRO A 204 -12.89 6.58 13.02
CA PRO A 204 -12.13 7.78 12.73
C PRO A 204 -10.62 7.50 12.83
N LEU A 205 -9.88 8.01 11.86
CA LEU A 205 -8.41 8.01 11.86
C LEU A 205 -7.91 9.33 12.46
N SER A 206 -7.16 9.24 13.54
CA SER A 206 -6.53 10.41 14.16
C SER A 206 -5.27 10.79 13.40
N LEU A 207 -5.17 12.05 12.97
CA LEU A 207 -4.01 12.60 12.28
C LEU A 207 -3.37 13.68 13.14
N SER A 208 -2.04 13.57 13.38
CA SER A 208 -1.25 14.69 13.88
C SER A 208 -0.76 15.49 12.69
N ILE A 209 -1.06 16.78 12.69
CA ILE A 209 -0.68 17.69 11.60
C ILE A 209 0.06 18.91 12.14
N ILE A 210 0.90 19.49 11.30
CA ILE A 210 1.48 20.81 11.53
C ILE A 210 0.79 21.80 10.59
N ARG A 211 0.19 22.84 11.16
CA ARG A 211 -0.45 23.94 10.43
C ARG A 211 0.23 25.25 10.79
N GLY A 212 1.06 25.76 9.90
CA GLY A 212 1.96 26.87 10.22
C GLY A 212 2.94 26.43 11.33
N GLU A 213 2.86 27.09 12.48
CA GLU A 213 3.68 26.75 13.66
C GLU A 213 2.94 25.94 14.72
N ARG A 214 1.74 25.42 14.40
CA ARG A 214 0.88 24.75 15.40
C ARG A 214 0.80 23.26 15.14
N ASP A 215 1.04 22.46 16.16
CA ASP A 215 0.71 21.04 16.18
C ASP A 215 -0.79 20.89 16.50
N LEU A 216 -1.51 20.15 15.67
CA LEU A 216 -2.94 19.93 15.80
C LEU A 216 -3.25 18.44 15.64
N GLN A 217 -4.32 18.02 16.32
CA GLN A 217 -4.92 16.70 16.10
C GLN A 217 -6.21 16.88 15.30
N VAL A 218 -6.33 16.12 14.22
CA VAL A 218 -7.53 16.11 13.36
C VAL A 218 -8.04 14.69 13.25
N SER A 219 -9.32 14.50 13.58
CA SER A 219 -9.98 13.20 13.46
C SER A 219 -10.74 13.16 12.13
N VAL A 220 -10.32 12.29 11.21
CA VAL A 220 -10.95 12.13 9.89
C VAL A 220 -11.61 10.77 9.84
N LYS A 221 -12.87 10.70 9.44
CA LYS A 221 -13.57 9.44 9.17
C LYS A 221 -13.47 9.13 7.68
N PRO A 222 -12.67 8.13 7.26
CA PRO A 222 -12.59 7.75 5.86
C PRO A 222 -13.96 7.32 5.31
N GLU A 223 -14.28 7.71 4.09
CA GLU A 223 -15.50 7.31 3.39
C GLU A 223 -15.16 6.44 2.16
N PRO A 224 -16.10 5.67 1.62
CA PRO A 224 -15.89 4.96 0.36
C PRO A 224 -15.48 5.90 -0.77
N LEU A 225 -14.56 5.47 -1.62
CA LEU A 225 -14.15 6.25 -2.79
C LEU A 225 -15.34 6.37 -3.76
N PRO A 226 -15.77 7.59 -4.12
CA PRO A 226 -16.88 7.77 -5.05
C PRO A 226 -16.59 7.17 -6.42
N GLY A 227 -17.56 6.45 -7.01
CA GLY A 227 -17.48 5.95 -8.40
C GLY A 227 -16.76 4.61 -8.59
N LEU A 228 -16.50 3.85 -7.52
CA LEU A 228 -15.99 2.47 -7.58
C LEU A 228 -16.98 1.45 -6.97
N SER A 229 -18.26 1.78 -6.98
CA SER A 229 -19.34 0.82 -6.61
C SER A 229 -19.87 0.10 -7.83
#